data_d305c7901dae272dd64a880c4c6a607c
#
_entry.id   d305c7901dae272dd64a880c4c6a607c
#
_cell.length_a   1.000
_cell.length_b   1.000
_cell.length_c   1.000
_cell.angle_alpha   90.00
_cell.angle_beta   90.00
_cell.angle_gamma   90.00
#
_symmetry.space_group_name_H-M   'P 1'
#
loop_
_entity.id
_entity.type
_entity.pdbx_description
1 polymer ?
#
loop_
_entity_poly.entity_id
_entity_poly.type
_entity_poly.pdbx_seq_one_letter_code
_entity_poly.pdbx_strand_id
1 'polypeptide(L)'
;MTAGKFVAAVLVSAGRHPFTGTPRACRGDAVAIALGQRIAGDGLRIIHAGAIDEPALNDYLALGAGTIEVVATPNGYDTVRVLSDLLKEVDLVLAGGRAESGAGSGLFPYALAKALGRPVVANVLDVEIEGAEARVRQFLPKGRRRGVAVSLPAILAVHPLTQVRVGYAYARRLSGRIVAVSPAIDGQPGAGARESPWTVEQTSRRPVRLKAEEKRSAHERMRAAVVSEAKGGVVAFEGTSVDKAQVVLNYLRNHRLIDF
;
A
#
# COMPACT_ATOMS: atom_id res chain seq x y z
N MET A 1 -29.00 -19.74 -18.70
CA MET A 1 -28.27 -18.58 -18.18
C MET A 1 -26.81 -18.87 -18.44
N THR A 2 -26.20 -18.20 -19.40
CA THR A 2 -24.76 -18.30 -19.68
C THR A 2 -24.03 -17.77 -18.45
N ALA A 3 -23.26 -18.64 -17.78
CA ALA A 3 -22.37 -18.21 -16.69
C ALA A 3 -21.43 -17.19 -17.29
N GLY A 4 -21.59 -15.92 -16.90
CA GLY A 4 -20.67 -14.85 -17.30
C GLY A 4 -19.25 -15.23 -16.88
N LYS A 5 -18.27 -14.95 -17.72
CA LYS A 5 -16.87 -15.18 -17.42
C LYS A 5 -16.51 -14.34 -16.18
N PHE A 6 -16.02 -14.96 -15.10
CA PHE A 6 -15.52 -14.28 -13.90
C PHE A 6 -14.41 -13.28 -14.26
N VAL A 7 -14.56 -12.03 -13.85
CA VAL A 7 -13.65 -10.94 -14.13
C VAL A 7 -13.03 -10.42 -12.83
N ALA A 8 -11.71 -10.48 -12.74
CA ALA A 8 -10.97 -9.92 -11.61
C ALA A 8 -10.05 -8.78 -12.07
N ALA A 9 -9.89 -7.79 -11.21
CA ALA A 9 -8.95 -6.69 -11.42
C ALA A 9 -8.09 -6.43 -10.20
N VAL A 10 -6.83 -6.02 -10.42
CA VAL A 10 -5.93 -5.52 -9.39
C VAL A 10 -5.64 -4.05 -9.65
N LEU A 11 -5.80 -3.23 -8.63
CA LEU A 11 -5.44 -1.83 -8.67
C LEU A 11 -4.01 -1.66 -8.15
N VAL A 12 -3.18 -0.95 -8.91
CA VAL A 12 -1.79 -0.70 -8.55
C VAL A 12 -1.51 0.80 -8.44
N SER A 13 -0.70 1.16 -7.46
CA SER A 13 -0.29 2.53 -7.16
C SER A 13 1.20 2.74 -7.43
N ALA A 14 1.62 3.97 -7.71
CA ALA A 14 3.03 4.30 -7.81
C ALA A 14 3.64 4.40 -6.41
N GLY A 15 4.64 3.57 -6.11
CA GLY A 15 5.40 3.64 -4.87
C GLY A 15 6.64 4.50 -5.01
N ARG A 16 7.17 4.96 -3.88
CA ARG A 16 8.42 5.72 -3.80
C ARG A 16 9.31 5.14 -2.70
N HIS A 17 10.58 4.97 -3.00
CA HIS A 17 11.52 4.54 -1.97
C HIS A 17 11.66 5.65 -0.90
N PRO A 18 11.50 5.34 0.41
CA PRO A 18 11.35 6.37 1.45
C PRO A 18 12.59 7.24 1.66
N PHE A 19 13.78 6.78 1.28
CA PHE A 19 15.03 7.54 1.43
C PHE A 19 15.51 8.17 0.14
N THR A 20 15.36 7.49 -1.00
CA THR A 20 15.90 7.96 -2.29
C THR A 20 14.85 8.63 -3.15
N GLY A 21 13.57 8.50 -2.85
CA GLY A 21 12.48 8.97 -3.69
C GLY A 21 12.32 8.21 -5.01
N THR A 22 13.14 7.18 -5.27
CA THR A 22 13.10 6.41 -6.51
C THR A 22 11.75 5.73 -6.70
N PRO A 23 11.11 5.84 -7.87
CA PRO A 23 9.88 5.12 -8.19
C PRO A 23 10.07 3.61 -8.06
N ARG A 24 9.06 2.94 -7.51
CA ARG A 24 9.07 1.48 -7.36
C ARG A 24 7.65 0.92 -7.25
N ALA A 25 7.48 -0.38 -7.47
CA ALA A 25 6.24 -1.07 -7.16
C ALA A 25 5.96 -1.04 -5.64
N CYS A 26 4.71 -0.78 -5.24
CA CYS A 26 4.26 -0.96 -3.87
C CYS A 26 4.21 -2.44 -3.52
N ARG A 27 4.76 -2.83 -2.37
CA ARG A 27 4.79 -4.24 -1.96
C ARG A 27 3.39 -4.84 -1.82
N GLY A 28 2.43 -4.10 -1.28
CA GLY A 28 1.05 -4.55 -1.14
C GLY A 28 0.39 -4.86 -2.48
N ASP A 29 0.62 -4.03 -3.48
CA ASP A 29 0.06 -4.18 -4.82
C ASP A 29 0.74 -5.34 -5.57
N ALA A 30 2.05 -5.52 -5.42
CA ALA A 30 2.77 -6.67 -5.97
C ALA A 30 2.24 -8.00 -5.44
N VAL A 31 1.94 -8.06 -4.14
CA VAL A 31 1.31 -9.22 -3.50
C VAL A 31 -0.13 -9.42 -4.00
N ALA A 32 -0.88 -8.32 -4.22
CA ALA A 32 -2.22 -8.37 -4.79
C ALA A 32 -2.22 -8.90 -6.23
N ILE A 33 -1.23 -8.53 -7.07
CA ILE A 33 -1.05 -9.10 -8.41
C ILE A 33 -0.83 -10.61 -8.33
N ALA A 34 0.09 -11.07 -7.51
CA ALA A 34 0.39 -12.49 -7.38
C ALA A 34 -0.82 -13.30 -6.87
N LEU A 35 -1.60 -12.74 -5.94
CA LEU A 35 -2.85 -13.33 -5.49
C LEU A 35 -3.90 -13.36 -6.59
N GLY A 36 -4.08 -12.25 -7.32
CA GLY A 36 -5.01 -12.12 -8.44
C GLY A 36 -4.70 -13.11 -9.58
N GLN A 37 -3.43 -13.26 -9.92
CA GLN A 37 -2.98 -14.24 -10.93
C GLN A 37 -3.31 -15.68 -10.52
N ARG A 38 -3.20 -16.03 -9.26
CA ARG A 38 -3.58 -17.35 -8.75
C ARG A 38 -5.09 -17.62 -8.91
N ILE A 39 -5.92 -16.57 -8.80
CA ILE A 39 -7.39 -16.67 -8.87
C ILE A 39 -7.89 -16.65 -10.30
N ALA A 40 -7.41 -15.71 -11.12
CA ALA A 40 -7.96 -15.41 -12.44
C ALA A 40 -7.02 -15.76 -13.61
N GLY A 41 -5.76 -16.17 -13.32
CA GLY A 41 -4.77 -16.48 -14.34
C GLY A 41 -4.57 -15.33 -15.33
N ASP A 42 -4.53 -15.65 -16.61
CA ASP A 42 -4.34 -14.68 -17.71
C ASP A 42 -5.51 -13.72 -17.91
N GLY A 43 -6.67 -14.00 -17.28
CA GLY A 43 -7.85 -13.13 -17.32
C GLY A 43 -7.79 -11.96 -16.33
N LEU A 44 -6.72 -11.83 -15.54
CA LEU A 44 -6.55 -10.75 -14.59
C LEU A 44 -6.29 -9.41 -15.29
N ARG A 45 -7.11 -8.40 -14.97
CA ARG A 45 -6.85 -7.01 -15.36
C ARG A 45 -5.99 -6.33 -14.31
N ILE A 46 -5.00 -5.56 -14.74
CA ILE A 46 -4.15 -4.77 -13.84
C ILE A 46 -4.28 -3.32 -14.25
N ILE A 47 -4.77 -2.49 -13.32
CA ILE A 47 -5.21 -1.14 -13.62
C ILE A 47 -4.45 -0.14 -12.75
N HIS A 48 -3.93 0.90 -13.37
CA HIS A 48 -3.33 2.05 -12.73
C HIS A 48 -4.10 3.33 -13.06
N ALA A 49 -4.37 4.15 -12.05
CA ALA A 49 -4.91 5.49 -12.26
C ALA A 49 -3.80 6.51 -12.01
N GLY A 50 -3.35 7.20 -13.06
CA GLY A 50 -2.23 8.13 -12.98
C GLY A 50 -1.59 8.42 -14.32
N ALA A 51 -0.30 8.77 -14.30
CA ALA A 51 0.48 9.04 -15.50
C ALA A 51 0.87 7.73 -16.22
N ILE A 52 0.78 7.72 -17.55
CA ILE A 52 1.13 6.53 -18.35
C ILE A 52 2.64 6.25 -18.35
N ASP A 53 3.43 7.27 -18.15
CA ASP A 53 4.90 7.23 -18.13
C ASP A 53 5.47 7.05 -16.71
N GLU A 54 4.63 6.70 -15.71
CA GLU A 54 5.07 6.45 -14.34
C GLU A 54 6.08 5.28 -14.30
N PRO A 55 7.34 5.51 -13.91
CA PRO A 55 8.39 4.50 -13.99
C PRO A 55 8.16 3.29 -13.09
N ALA A 56 7.39 3.43 -12.00
CA ALA A 56 7.04 2.33 -11.09
C ALA A 56 6.25 1.22 -11.78
N LEU A 57 5.56 1.51 -12.89
CA LEU A 57 4.77 0.53 -13.64
C LEU A 57 5.65 -0.55 -14.26
N ASN A 58 6.89 -0.21 -14.64
CA ASN A 58 7.84 -1.16 -15.17
C ASN A 58 8.20 -2.27 -14.17
N ASP A 59 8.20 -1.97 -12.87
CA ASP A 59 8.45 -2.97 -11.84
C ASP A 59 7.29 -3.96 -11.76
N TYR A 60 6.04 -3.51 -11.91
CA TYR A 60 4.89 -4.40 -11.95
C TYR A 60 4.91 -5.34 -13.16
N LEU A 61 5.38 -4.88 -14.33
CA LEU A 61 5.60 -5.75 -15.48
C LEU A 61 6.59 -6.86 -15.13
N ALA A 62 7.72 -6.51 -14.50
CA ALA A 62 8.72 -7.49 -14.07
C ALA A 62 8.18 -8.47 -13.00
N LEU A 63 7.21 -8.03 -12.20
CA LEU A 63 6.54 -8.84 -11.16
C LEU A 63 5.41 -9.72 -11.71
N GLY A 64 5.13 -9.66 -12.99
CA GLY A 64 4.20 -10.55 -13.68
C GLY A 64 2.96 -9.89 -14.25
N ALA A 65 2.84 -8.57 -14.19
CA ALA A 65 1.81 -7.86 -14.93
C ALA A 65 2.10 -7.95 -16.44
N GLY A 66 1.40 -8.79 -17.19
CA GLY A 66 1.59 -8.91 -18.64
C GLY A 66 1.17 -7.63 -19.38
N THR A 67 0.07 -7.04 -18.98
CA THR A 67 -0.44 -5.76 -19.48
C THR A 67 -0.94 -4.93 -18.31
N ILE A 68 -0.62 -3.64 -18.30
CA ILE A 68 -1.14 -2.67 -17.34
C ILE A 68 -2.00 -1.65 -18.09
N GLU A 69 -3.26 -1.58 -17.69
CA GLU A 69 -4.21 -0.58 -18.17
C GLU A 69 -4.02 0.71 -17.38
N VAL A 70 -3.72 1.81 -18.04
CA VAL A 70 -3.53 3.11 -17.38
C VAL A 70 -4.67 4.04 -17.74
N VAL A 71 -5.35 4.49 -16.71
CA VAL A 71 -6.36 5.55 -16.83
C VAL A 71 -5.71 6.87 -16.46
N ALA A 72 -5.56 7.74 -17.43
CA ALA A 72 -4.99 9.07 -17.19
C ALA A 72 -5.87 9.85 -16.21
N THR A 73 -5.31 10.13 -15.04
CA THR A 73 -5.96 10.96 -14.02
C THR A 73 -5.05 12.15 -13.73
N PRO A 74 -5.33 13.32 -14.32
CA PRO A 74 -4.60 14.53 -13.99
C PRO A 74 -4.69 14.88 -12.50
N ASN A 75 -3.71 15.60 -11.99
CA ASN A 75 -3.71 16.05 -10.60
C ASN A 75 -5.02 16.78 -10.27
N GLY A 76 -5.64 16.42 -9.14
CA GLY A 76 -6.90 17.00 -8.69
C GLY A 76 -8.16 16.25 -9.14
N TYR A 77 -8.04 15.20 -9.94
CA TYR A 77 -9.19 14.36 -10.31
C TYR A 77 -9.54 13.36 -9.21
N ASP A 78 -10.83 13.07 -9.10
CA ASP A 78 -11.32 12.02 -8.20
C ASP A 78 -11.03 10.63 -8.78
N THR A 79 -9.90 10.06 -8.39
CA THR A 79 -9.48 8.71 -8.80
C THR A 79 -10.52 7.64 -8.48
N VAL A 80 -11.27 7.79 -7.38
CA VAL A 80 -12.32 6.84 -6.99
C VAL A 80 -13.44 6.85 -8.02
N ARG A 81 -13.87 8.05 -8.45
CA ARG A 81 -14.93 8.20 -9.45
C ARG A 81 -14.53 7.60 -10.79
N VAL A 82 -13.33 7.90 -11.25
CA VAL A 82 -12.80 7.39 -12.53
C VAL A 82 -12.70 5.87 -12.52
N LEU A 83 -12.15 5.30 -11.46
CA LEU A 83 -12.01 3.85 -11.34
C LEU A 83 -13.35 3.15 -11.08
N SER A 84 -14.28 3.77 -10.36
CA SER A 84 -15.58 3.14 -10.11
C SER A 84 -16.36 2.88 -11.39
N ASP A 85 -16.24 3.77 -12.38
CA ASP A 85 -16.89 3.56 -13.68
C ASP A 85 -16.28 2.37 -14.45
N LEU A 86 -14.96 2.28 -14.48
CA LEU A 86 -14.23 1.21 -15.16
C LEU A 86 -14.42 -0.17 -14.52
N LEU A 87 -14.78 -0.20 -13.24
CA LEU A 87 -14.89 -1.42 -12.44
C LEU A 87 -16.32 -1.94 -12.26
N LYS A 88 -17.32 -1.34 -12.92
CA LYS A 88 -18.74 -1.74 -12.81
C LYS A 88 -18.96 -3.21 -13.11
N GLU A 89 -18.30 -3.71 -14.17
CA GLU A 89 -18.44 -5.08 -14.66
C GLU A 89 -17.38 -6.06 -14.09
N VAL A 90 -16.64 -5.63 -13.06
CA VAL A 90 -15.62 -6.47 -12.42
C VAL A 90 -16.19 -7.15 -11.19
N ASP A 91 -16.09 -8.47 -11.11
CA ASP A 91 -16.64 -9.25 -9.99
C ASP A 91 -15.76 -9.15 -8.74
N LEU A 92 -14.43 -9.12 -8.91
CA LEU A 92 -13.49 -9.05 -7.80
C LEU A 92 -12.43 -7.99 -8.05
N VAL A 93 -12.38 -7.02 -7.15
CA VAL A 93 -11.32 -5.99 -7.15
C VAL A 93 -10.35 -6.25 -6.01
N LEU A 94 -9.07 -6.37 -6.33
CA LEU A 94 -7.97 -6.50 -5.38
C LEU A 94 -7.16 -5.20 -5.36
N ALA A 95 -6.72 -4.79 -4.18
CA ALA A 95 -5.81 -3.66 -4.02
C ALA A 95 -4.87 -3.93 -2.85
N GLY A 96 -3.70 -3.32 -2.83
CA GLY A 96 -2.90 -3.24 -1.61
C GLY A 96 -3.65 -2.50 -0.50
N GLY A 97 -3.43 -2.87 0.75
CA GLY A 97 -4.12 -2.23 1.88
C GLY A 97 -3.76 -0.75 2.05
N ARG A 98 -2.63 -0.30 1.50
CA ARG A 98 -2.14 1.07 1.60
C ARG A 98 -1.13 1.38 0.50
N ALA A 99 -1.27 2.52 -0.17
CA ALA A 99 -0.28 3.05 -1.10
C ALA A 99 0.96 3.57 -0.37
N GLU A 100 2.12 3.50 -1.02
CA GLU A 100 3.40 4.03 -0.48
C GLU A 100 3.64 5.50 -0.88
N SER A 101 2.76 6.08 -1.68
CA SER A 101 2.81 7.48 -2.14
C SER A 101 1.48 8.20 -1.93
N GLY A 102 1.45 9.49 -2.19
CA GLY A 102 0.29 10.34 -1.98
C GLY A 102 -0.08 10.44 -0.50
N ALA A 103 -1.37 10.51 -0.18
CA ALA A 103 -1.84 10.58 1.20
C ALA A 103 -1.54 9.31 2.03
N GLY A 104 -1.35 8.16 1.37
CA GLY A 104 -0.99 6.90 2.01
C GLY A 104 -1.90 6.50 3.18
N SER A 105 -3.16 6.93 3.17
CA SER A 105 -4.11 6.76 4.29
C SER A 105 -4.64 5.33 4.44
N GLY A 106 -4.60 4.53 3.36
CA GLY A 106 -5.26 3.22 3.29
C GLY A 106 -6.77 3.30 3.15
N LEU A 107 -7.35 4.48 2.94
CA LEU A 107 -8.81 4.66 2.81
C LEU A 107 -9.34 4.34 1.41
N PHE A 108 -8.47 4.26 0.42
CA PHE A 108 -8.86 4.09 -0.98
C PHE A 108 -9.78 2.87 -1.24
N PRO A 109 -9.49 1.65 -0.76
CA PRO A 109 -10.37 0.51 -0.97
C PRO A 109 -11.77 0.70 -0.39
N TYR A 110 -11.89 1.40 0.73
CA TYR A 110 -13.18 1.70 1.37
C TYR A 110 -13.96 2.78 0.63
N ALA A 111 -13.29 3.82 0.14
CA ALA A 111 -13.91 4.86 -0.67
C ALA A 111 -14.45 4.28 -1.98
N LEU A 112 -13.67 3.40 -2.63
CA LEU A 112 -14.09 2.69 -3.84
C LEU A 112 -15.28 1.76 -3.58
N ALA A 113 -15.27 1.02 -2.47
CA ALA A 113 -16.36 0.15 -2.05
C ALA A 113 -17.66 0.94 -1.86
N LYS A 114 -17.57 2.10 -1.21
CA LYS A 114 -18.70 3.02 -1.06
C LYS A 114 -19.23 3.52 -2.40
N ALA A 115 -18.34 3.91 -3.30
CA ALA A 115 -18.72 4.43 -4.62
C ALA A 115 -19.40 3.36 -5.50
N LEU A 116 -18.95 2.10 -5.41
CA LEU A 116 -19.52 0.97 -6.14
C LEU A 116 -20.71 0.29 -5.44
N GLY A 117 -21.00 0.64 -4.18
CA GLY A 117 -22.03 -0.04 -3.38
C GLY A 117 -21.69 -1.51 -3.08
N ARG A 118 -20.40 -1.85 -2.95
CA ARG A 118 -19.91 -3.23 -2.80
C ARG A 118 -19.31 -3.50 -1.41
N PRO A 119 -19.40 -4.74 -0.91
CA PRO A 119 -18.71 -5.11 0.31
C PRO A 119 -17.20 -5.02 0.15
N VAL A 120 -16.50 -4.70 1.26
CA VAL A 120 -15.04 -4.66 1.33
C VAL A 120 -14.53 -5.50 2.47
N VAL A 121 -13.52 -6.34 2.20
CA VAL A 121 -12.80 -7.10 3.23
C VAL A 121 -11.33 -6.66 3.23
N ALA A 122 -10.87 -6.18 4.38
CA ALA A 122 -9.48 -5.74 4.56
C ALA A 122 -8.61 -6.83 5.17
N ASN A 123 -7.28 -6.64 5.08
CA ASN A 123 -6.27 -7.53 5.64
C ASN A 123 -6.39 -8.98 5.11
N VAL A 124 -6.64 -9.13 3.84
CA VAL A 124 -6.81 -10.44 3.18
C VAL A 124 -5.48 -11.15 3.05
N LEU A 125 -5.41 -12.38 3.54
CA LEU A 125 -4.25 -13.28 3.41
C LEU A 125 -4.44 -14.31 2.32
N ASP A 126 -5.70 -14.68 2.05
CA ASP A 126 -6.03 -15.74 1.10
C ASP A 126 -7.48 -15.59 0.66
N VAL A 127 -7.80 -16.08 -0.53
CA VAL A 127 -9.15 -16.08 -1.06
C VAL A 127 -9.35 -17.25 -2.01
N GLU A 128 -10.51 -17.87 -1.89
CA GLU A 128 -11.03 -18.92 -2.77
C GLU A 128 -12.39 -18.49 -3.29
N ILE A 129 -12.64 -18.70 -4.58
CA ILE A 129 -13.90 -18.32 -5.24
C ILE A 129 -14.78 -19.56 -5.34
N GLU A 130 -15.99 -19.49 -4.78
CA GLU A 130 -16.99 -20.54 -4.81
C GLU A 130 -18.32 -19.99 -5.36
N GLY A 131 -18.55 -20.17 -6.65
CA GLY A 131 -19.74 -19.63 -7.30
C GLY A 131 -19.85 -18.12 -7.21
N ALA A 132 -20.86 -17.61 -6.52
CA ALA A 132 -21.12 -16.19 -6.33
C ALA A 132 -20.52 -15.62 -5.02
N GLU A 133 -19.69 -16.40 -4.33
CA GLU A 133 -19.07 -15.99 -3.07
C GLU A 133 -17.55 -16.13 -3.12
N ALA A 134 -16.88 -15.25 -2.38
CA ALA A 134 -15.47 -15.37 -2.08
C ALA A 134 -15.27 -15.76 -0.60
N ARG A 135 -14.57 -16.86 -0.35
CA ARG A 135 -14.11 -17.26 0.98
C ARG A 135 -12.76 -16.64 1.26
N VAL A 136 -12.72 -15.75 2.21
CA VAL A 136 -11.55 -14.93 2.52
C VAL A 136 -10.97 -15.33 3.86
N ARG A 137 -9.65 -15.54 3.91
CA ARG A 137 -8.90 -15.68 5.16
C ARG A 137 -8.29 -14.34 5.54
N GLN A 138 -8.76 -13.76 6.62
CA GLN A 138 -8.35 -12.44 7.09
C GLN A 138 -7.29 -12.51 8.17
N PHE A 139 -6.29 -11.62 8.10
CA PHE A 139 -5.30 -11.41 9.15
C PHE A 139 -5.92 -10.71 10.36
N LEU A 140 -5.63 -11.24 11.54
CA LEU A 140 -5.90 -10.59 12.82
C LEU A 140 -4.63 -10.58 13.68
N PRO A 141 -4.46 -9.59 14.57
CA PRO A 141 -3.30 -9.52 15.46
C PRO A 141 -3.12 -10.76 16.33
N LYS A 142 -1.92 -10.94 16.85
CA LYS A 142 -1.54 -12.06 17.75
C LYS A 142 -1.75 -13.45 17.12
N GLY A 143 -1.41 -13.59 15.84
CA GLY A 143 -1.46 -14.88 15.15
C GLY A 143 -2.86 -15.39 14.77
N ARG A 144 -3.91 -14.67 15.14
CA ARG A 144 -5.29 -15.08 14.84
C ARG A 144 -5.61 -14.91 13.35
N ARG A 145 -6.54 -15.73 12.88
CA ARG A 145 -7.11 -15.66 11.53
C ARG A 145 -8.63 -15.76 11.64
N ARG A 146 -9.33 -15.13 10.68
CA ARG A 146 -10.79 -15.20 10.58
C ARG A 146 -11.16 -15.60 9.16
N GLY A 147 -12.05 -16.58 9.02
CA GLY A 147 -12.73 -16.88 7.76
C GLY A 147 -13.92 -15.94 7.60
N VAL A 148 -14.09 -15.38 6.41
CA VAL A 148 -15.21 -14.52 6.04
C VAL A 148 -15.70 -14.97 4.67
N ALA A 149 -17.01 -15.23 4.51
CA ALA A 149 -17.64 -15.35 3.22
C ALA A 149 -18.20 -14.00 2.81
N VAL A 150 -17.95 -13.60 1.58
CA VAL A 150 -18.44 -12.34 1.02
C VAL A 150 -19.03 -12.56 -0.36
N SER A 151 -20.24 -12.03 -0.60
CA SER A 151 -20.89 -12.12 -1.90
C SER A 151 -20.18 -11.26 -2.93
N LEU A 152 -20.05 -11.78 -4.15
CA LEU A 152 -19.55 -11.03 -5.29
C LEU A 152 -20.67 -10.20 -5.93
N PRO A 153 -20.36 -9.03 -6.49
CA PRO A 153 -19.04 -8.42 -6.62
C PRO A 153 -18.51 -7.79 -5.32
N ALA A 154 -17.20 -7.92 -5.07
CA ALA A 154 -16.56 -7.50 -3.83
C ALA A 154 -15.18 -6.82 -4.04
N ILE A 155 -14.72 -6.11 -3.01
CA ILE A 155 -13.39 -5.48 -2.96
C ILE A 155 -12.57 -6.09 -1.83
N LEU A 156 -11.33 -6.48 -2.12
CA LEU A 156 -10.42 -7.07 -1.16
C LEU A 156 -9.14 -6.24 -1.03
N ALA A 157 -8.87 -5.74 0.19
CA ALA A 157 -7.61 -5.09 0.50
C ALA A 157 -6.61 -6.12 1.04
N VAL A 158 -5.59 -6.42 0.25
CA VAL A 158 -4.62 -7.50 0.47
C VAL A 158 -3.60 -7.10 1.52
N HIS A 159 -3.31 -8.02 2.43
CA HIS A 159 -2.32 -7.81 3.48
C HIS A 159 -0.90 -8.14 2.98
N PRO A 160 0.15 -7.36 3.33
CA PRO A 160 1.52 -7.60 2.86
C PRO A 160 2.14 -8.93 3.29
N LEU A 161 1.56 -9.61 4.29
CA LEU A 161 2.00 -10.94 4.76
C LEU A 161 1.26 -12.10 4.07
N THR A 162 0.51 -11.84 3.03
CA THR A 162 -0.09 -12.89 2.19
C THR A 162 0.99 -13.80 1.64
N GLN A 163 0.79 -15.11 1.80
CA GLN A 163 1.76 -16.12 1.41
C GLN A 163 1.63 -16.47 -0.07
N VAL A 164 2.08 -15.56 -0.91
CA VAL A 164 2.20 -15.75 -2.36
C VAL A 164 3.65 -15.52 -2.80
N ARG A 165 4.08 -16.25 -3.81
CA ARG A 165 5.41 -16.04 -4.37
C ARG A 165 5.35 -14.87 -5.34
N VAL A 166 6.04 -13.79 -5.02
CA VAL A 166 6.24 -12.65 -5.92
C VAL A 166 7.61 -12.82 -6.57
N GLY A 167 7.63 -13.18 -7.85
CA GLY A 167 8.86 -13.42 -8.59
C GLY A 167 9.17 -12.29 -9.56
N TYR A 168 10.35 -11.66 -9.42
CA TYR A 168 10.84 -10.65 -10.36
C TYR A 168 11.56 -11.27 -11.53
N ALA A 169 11.17 -10.95 -12.76
CA ALA A 169 11.86 -11.38 -13.98
C ALA A 169 12.01 -10.20 -14.95
N TYR A 170 13.24 -9.77 -15.20
CA TYR A 170 13.52 -8.63 -16.07
C TYR A 170 12.99 -8.82 -17.51
N ALA A 171 13.00 -10.05 -18.01
CA ALA A 171 12.45 -10.36 -19.33
C ALA A 171 10.96 -9.98 -19.46
N ARG A 172 10.17 -10.16 -18.39
CA ARG A 172 8.76 -9.76 -18.38
C ARG A 172 8.58 -8.25 -18.49
N ARG A 173 9.49 -7.46 -17.92
CA ARG A 173 9.50 -6.02 -18.07
C ARG A 173 9.62 -5.60 -19.54
N LEU A 174 10.44 -6.32 -20.31
CA LEU A 174 10.67 -6.03 -21.73
C LEU A 174 9.53 -6.49 -22.63
N SER A 175 8.85 -7.58 -22.28
CA SER A 175 7.74 -8.15 -23.07
C SER A 175 6.37 -7.61 -22.68
N GLY A 176 6.25 -7.00 -21.49
CA GLY A 176 5.01 -6.45 -20.98
C GLY A 176 4.59 -5.16 -21.70
N ARG A 177 3.32 -4.78 -21.51
CA ARG A 177 2.72 -3.61 -22.18
C ARG A 177 2.06 -2.70 -21.18
N ILE A 178 2.17 -1.40 -21.40
CA ILE A 178 1.41 -0.36 -20.73
C ILE A 178 0.49 0.25 -21.77
N VAL A 179 -0.81 0.21 -21.53
CA VAL A 179 -1.83 0.67 -22.49
C VAL A 179 -2.70 1.74 -21.85
N ALA A 180 -2.94 2.81 -22.58
CA ALA A 180 -3.88 3.85 -22.13
C ALA A 180 -5.32 3.35 -22.30
N VAL A 181 -6.15 3.58 -21.29
CA VAL A 181 -7.59 3.33 -21.33
C VAL A 181 -8.30 4.65 -21.06
N SER A 182 -9.23 5.01 -21.94
CA SER A 182 -10.04 6.21 -21.74
C SER A 182 -11.20 5.88 -20.79
N PRO A 183 -11.40 6.63 -19.71
CA PRO A 183 -12.62 6.49 -18.91
C PRO A 183 -13.82 6.94 -19.73
N ALA A 184 -14.98 6.32 -19.49
CA ALA A 184 -16.25 6.71 -20.13
C ALA A 184 -16.79 8.06 -19.60
N ILE A 185 -16.14 8.65 -18.62
CA ILE A 185 -16.58 9.89 -17.98
C ILE A 185 -15.71 11.04 -18.47
N ASP A 186 -16.36 12.08 -19.01
CA ASP A 186 -15.76 13.39 -19.19
C ASP A 186 -15.30 13.90 -17.82
N GLY A 187 -13.97 13.93 -17.64
CA GLY A 187 -13.36 14.25 -16.37
C GLY A 187 -13.55 15.71 -16.00
N GLN A 188 -14.56 16.02 -15.21
CA GLN A 188 -14.56 17.27 -14.48
C GLN A 188 -13.66 17.14 -13.23
N PRO A 189 -12.91 18.19 -12.86
CA PRO A 189 -12.17 18.20 -11.61
C PRO A 189 -13.12 17.84 -10.47
N GLY A 190 -12.78 16.79 -9.71
CA GLY A 190 -13.61 16.42 -8.56
C GLY A 190 -13.69 17.57 -7.57
N ALA A 191 -14.85 17.77 -6.94
CA ALA A 191 -15.04 18.72 -5.85
C ALA A 191 -14.10 18.45 -4.63
N GLY A 192 -13.24 17.43 -4.73
CA GLY A 192 -12.24 17.02 -3.75
C GLY A 192 -10.80 17.46 -4.02
N ALA A 193 -10.52 18.14 -5.16
CA ALA A 193 -9.25 18.83 -5.35
C ALA A 193 -9.20 20.08 -4.46
N ARG A 194 -9.32 19.89 -3.14
CA ARG A 194 -8.86 20.91 -2.21
C ARG A 194 -7.37 21.05 -2.46
N GLU A 195 -6.96 22.23 -2.90
CA GLU A 195 -5.56 22.61 -2.84
C GLU A 195 -5.08 22.24 -1.43
N SER A 196 -4.10 21.36 -1.38
CA SER A 196 -3.54 20.97 -0.09
C SER A 196 -3.01 22.24 0.56
N PRO A 197 -3.41 22.60 1.78
CA PRO A 197 -2.83 23.75 2.47
C PRO A 197 -1.35 23.54 2.79
N TRP A 198 -0.81 22.38 2.44
CA TRP A 198 0.58 21.99 2.69
C TRP A 198 1.43 22.32 1.48
N THR A 199 2.49 23.08 1.72
CA THR A 199 3.55 23.32 0.74
C THR A 199 4.59 22.20 0.87
N VAL A 200 4.96 21.60 -0.26
CA VAL A 200 6.05 20.62 -0.29
C VAL A 200 7.37 21.36 -0.42
N GLU A 201 8.18 21.33 0.64
CA GLU A 201 9.52 21.89 0.66
C GLU A 201 10.56 20.79 0.70
N GLN A 202 11.71 21.04 0.06
CA GLN A 202 12.85 20.14 0.22
C GLN A 202 13.37 20.23 1.66
N THR A 203 13.53 19.08 2.32
CA THR A 203 14.11 19.08 3.66
C THR A 203 15.55 19.57 3.61
N SER A 204 15.84 20.64 4.36
CA SER A 204 17.19 21.19 4.51
C SER A 204 18.02 20.39 5.52
N ARG A 205 17.39 19.55 6.33
CA ARG A 205 18.04 18.77 7.40
C ARG A 205 17.91 17.27 7.15
N ARG A 206 19.04 16.58 7.20
CA ARG A 206 19.04 15.11 7.21
C ARG A 206 18.64 14.60 8.60
N PRO A 207 17.92 13.47 8.68
CA PRO A 207 17.63 12.85 9.97
C PRO A 207 18.91 12.59 10.75
N VAL A 208 18.96 13.07 11.99
CA VAL A 208 20.10 12.82 12.88
C VAL A 208 20.01 11.37 13.34
N ARG A 209 20.99 10.54 12.97
CA ARG A 209 21.11 9.19 13.53
C ARG A 209 21.65 9.31 14.95
N LEU A 210 20.94 8.72 15.90
CA LEU A 210 21.50 8.49 17.23
C LEU A 210 22.76 7.64 17.05
N LYS A 211 23.91 8.18 17.47
CA LYS A 211 25.15 7.41 17.46
C LYS A 211 25.02 6.30 18.48
N ALA A 212 25.11 5.06 18.03
CA ALA A 212 25.33 3.94 18.95
C ALA A 212 26.71 4.14 19.61
N GLU A 213 26.81 3.90 20.90
CA GLU A 213 28.10 3.88 21.58
C GLU A 213 29.03 2.88 20.89
N GLU A 214 30.20 3.35 20.47
CA GLU A 214 31.22 2.48 19.92
C GLU A 214 31.74 1.55 21.03
N LYS A 215 31.35 0.29 20.94
CA LYS A 215 31.85 -0.76 21.82
C LYS A 215 33.26 -1.12 21.37
N ARG A 216 34.23 -0.58 22.09
CA ARG A 216 35.65 -0.62 21.71
C ARG A 216 36.31 -1.99 21.90
N SER A 217 35.81 -2.86 22.79
CA SER A 217 36.38 -4.18 23.05
C SER A 217 35.45 -5.34 22.67
N ALA A 218 36.03 -6.53 22.34
CA ALA A 218 35.28 -7.75 22.08
C ALA A 218 34.47 -8.19 23.31
N HIS A 219 35.02 -7.96 24.51
CA HIS A 219 34.36 -8.25 25.78
C HIS A 219 33.12 -7.39 25.99
N GLU A 220 33.17 -6.10 25.69
CA GLU A 220 32.03 -5.18 25.78
C GLU A 220 30.94 -5.54 24.78
N ARG A 221 31.32 -5.99 23.57
CA ARG A 221 30.35 -6.47 22.57
C ARG A 221 29.63 -7.72 23.04
N MET A 222 30.36 -8.66 23.62
CA MET A 222 29.82 -9.92 24.15
C MET A 222 28.93 -9.69 25.36
N ARG A 223 29.37 -8.83 26.30
CA ARG A 223 28.57 -8.43 27.46
C ARG A 223 27.27 -7.76 27.08
N ALA A 224 27.26 -6.88 26.07
CA ALA A 224 26.03 -6.24 25.58
C ALA A 224 25.11 -7.16 24.79
N ALA A 225 25.60 -8.31 24.29
CA ALA A 225 24.75 -9.31 23.66
C ALA A 225 24.08 -10.24 24.72
N VAL A 226 24.73 -10.43 25.85
CA VAL A 226 24.26 -11.31 26.95
C VAL A 226 23.46 -10.54 27.99
N VAL A 227 23.91 -9.33 28.34
CA VAL A 227 23.19 -8.45 29.27
C VAL A 227 22.37 -7.50 28.42
N SER A 228 21.07 -7.69 28.39
CA SER A 228 20.11 -6.68 27.93
C SER A 228 20.15 -5.54 28.93
N GLU A 229 21.17 -4.68 28.83
CA GLU A 229 21.09 -3.37 29.46
C GLU A 229 19.87 -2.70 28.82
N ALA A 230 18.84 -2.53 29.62
CA ALA A 230 17.70 -1.72 29.22
C ALA A 230 18.25 -0.31 28.90
N LYS A 231 18.61 -0.09 27.65
CA LYS A 231 18.82 1.26 27.09
C LYS A 231 17.44 1.91 27.03
N GLY A 232 16.87 2.02 28.25
CA GLY A 232 15.58 2.56 28.48
C GLY A 232 15.63 4.06 28.24
N GLY A 233 14.73 4.54 27.42
CA GLY A 233 14.27 5.91 27.60
C GLY A 233 13.73 6.06 29.02
N VAL A 234 13.76 7.28 29.55
CA VAL A 234 13.15 7.60 30.83
C VAL A 234 11.63 7.39 30.71
N VAL A 235 11.07 6.51 31.52
CA VAL A 235 9.62 6.30 31.55
C VAL A 235 9.07 7.08 32.73
N ALA A 236 8.34 8.16 32.46
CA ALA A 236 7.70 8.98 33.48
C ALA A 236 6.30 8.40 33.77
N PHE A 237 6.15 7.74 34.91
CA PHE A 237 4.85 7.20 35.36
C PHE A 237 4.05 8.23 36.18
N GLU A 238 4.75 9.09 36.93
CA GLU A 238 4.16 10.07 37.84
C GLU A 238 4.17 11.47 37.20
N GLY A 239 3.38 12.39 37.76
CA GLY A 239 3.25 13.76 37.33
C GLY A 239 2.10 14.02 36.36
N THR A 240 1.88 15.30 36.08
CA THR A 240 0.84 15.78 35.15
C THR A 240 1.20 15.48 33.70
N SER A 241 0.26 15.68 32.79
CA SER A 241 0.52 15.58 31.34
C SER A 241 1.59 16.58 30.88
N VAL A 242 1.68 17.73 31.53
CA VAL A 242 2.71 18.76 31.25
C VAL A 242 4.09 18.29 31.67
N ASP A 243 4.21 17.69 32.87
CA ASP A 243 5.48 17.14 33.36
C ASP A 243 5.99 16.03 32.45
N LYS A 244 5.11 15.15 32.02
CA LYS A 244 5.44 14.07 31.06
C LYS A 244 5.88 14.62 29.71
N ALA A 245 5.21 15.63 29.19
CA ALA A 245 5.59 16.30 27.96
C ALA A 245 6.97 16.98 28.09
N GLN A 246 7.28 17.58 29.27
CA GLN A 246 8.58 18.18 29.53
C GLN A 246 9.73 17.16 29.54
N VAL A 247 9.50 15.95 30.06
CA VAL A 247 10.48 14.85 30.01
C VAL A 247 10.81 14.48 28.56
N VAL A 248 9.78 14.35 27.71
CA VAL A 248 9.96 14.07 26.28
C VAL A 248 10.73 15.20 25.58
N LEU A 249 10.35 16.44 25.86
CA LEU A 249 10.99 17.62 25.29
C LEU A 249 12.48 17.70 25.66
N ASN A 250 12.80 17.46 26.93
CA ASN A 250 14.18 17.42 27.40
C ASN A 250 14.99 16.30 26.75
N TYR A 251 14.40 15.12 26.56
CA TYR A 251 15.03 14.03 25.82
C TYR A 251 15.37 14.45 24.38
N LEU A 252 14.43 15.06 23.69
CA LEU A 252 14.63 15.50 22.30
C LEU A 252 15.72 16.58 22.20
N ARG A 253 15.75 17.54 23.14
CA ARG A 253 16.80 18.58 23.20
C ARG A 253 18.18 17.99 23.49
N ASN A 254 18.28 17.09 24.47
CA ASN A 254 19.55 16.44 24.83
C ASN A 254 20.15 15.64 23.68
N HIS A 255 19.31 15.08 22.83
CA HIS A 255 19.71 14.36 21.64
C HIS A 255 19.82 15.25 20.38
N ARG A 256 19.64 16.56 20.50
CA ARG A 256 19.67 17.53 19.39
C ARG A 256 18.72 17.16 18.25
N LEU A 257 17.57 16.60 18.57
CA LEU A 257 16.54 16.24 17.61
C LEU A 257 15.63 17.42 17.29
N ILE A 258 15.61 18.42 18.18
CA ILE A 258 14.89 19.70 18.04
C ILE A 258 15.78 20.84 18.55
N ASP A 259 15.60 22.04 17.99
CA ASP A 259 16.41 23.23 18.30
C ASP A 259 15.58 24.37 18.92
N PHE A 260 14.41 24.11 19.47
CA PHE A 260 13.52 25.10 20.11
C PHE A 260 13.15 24.73 21.52
#